data_0167000a90ad257ddf653ad16634abc6
#
_entry.id   0167000a90ad257ddf653ad16634abc6
#
_cell.length_a   1.000
_cell.length_b   1.000
_cell.length_c   1.000
_cell.angle_alpha   90.00
_cell.angle_beta   90.00
_cell.angle_gamma   90.00
#
_symmetry.space_group_name_H-M   'P 1'
#
loop_
_entity.id
_entity.type
_entity.pdbx_description
1 polymer ?
#
loop_
_entity_poly.entity_id
_entity_poly.type
_entity_poly.pdbx_seq_one_letter_code
_entity_poly.pdbx_strand_id
1 'polypeptide(L)'
;MVFRLGQFRLMGRTVPTWRNRIEAELSALNDFERALSTADKHALASLKNGVMTRRTAGGMMPAHDSWKPMLLSMLLECYSRIDELERTIDNII
;
A
#
# COMPACT_ATOMS: atom_id res chain seq x y z
N MET A 1 22.08 22.97 0.94
CA MET A 1 21.59 23.13 0.54
C MET A 1 21.13 22.84 -0.11
N VAL A 2 21.38 22.89 0.94
CA VAL A 2 20.76 23.05 0.62
C VAL A 2 20.23 22.53 0.16
N PHE A 3 20.37 22.28 0.43
CA PHE A 3 19.48 22.29 0.19
C PHE A 3 19.25 21.66 0.06
N ARG A 4 19.55 21.82 0.96
CA ARG A 4 19.00 21.90 0.85
C ARG A 4 18.47 21.60 0.45
N LEU A 5 18.78 21.38 1.20
CA LEU A 5 17.97 21.65 0.79
C LEU A 5 17.50 21.40 0.25
N GLY A 6 17.87 21.35 1.06
CA GLY A 6 17.21 21.84 0.59
C GLY A 6 16.85 21.45 0.07
N GLN A 7 16.83 21.47 0.52
CA GLN A 7 16.46 21.76 0.02
C GLN A 7 16.09 21.47 -0.62
N PHE A 8 16.22 21.35 -0.32
CA PHE A 8 15.69 21.58 -1.00
C PHE A 8 15.42 21.66 -1.53
N ARG A 9 15.58 21.81 -0.91
CA ARG A 9 15.17 22.37 -1.37
C ARG A 9 14.88 22.81 -2.02
N LEU A 10 14.96 22.87 -1.86
CA LEU A 10 14.51 23.41 -2.38
C LEU A 10 14.21 23.74 -2.95
N MET A 11 14.55 24.24 -3.06
CA MET A 11 13.85 24.54 -3.35
C MET A 11 12.89 24.59 -3.67
N GLY A 12 12.94 24.92 -3.58
CA GLY A 12 11.66 25.17 -3.08
C GLY A 12 10.55 24.21 -3.40
N ARG A 13 10.78 23.20 -4.06
CA ARG A 13 9.75 22.25 -4.43
C ARG A 13 9.84 21.01 -3.58
N THR A 14 8.71 20.60 -3.00
CA THR A 14 8.65 19.40 -2.18
C THR A 14 8.15 18.23 -3.00
N VAL A 15 8.91 17.15 -3.03
CA VAL A 15 8.48 15.91 -3.66
C VAL A 15 7.52 15.21 -2.69
N PRO A 16 6.34 14.73 -3.15
CA PRO A 16 5.43 14.02 -2.26
C PRO A 16 6.10 12.82 -1.61
N THR A 17 5.84 12.63 -0.33
CA THR A 17 6.39 11.50 0.40
C THR A 17 5.74 10.20 -0.08
N TRP A 18 6.37 9.10 0.23
CA TRP A 18 5.82 7.78 -0.09
C TRP A 18 4.42 7.63 0.51
N ARG A 19 4.24 8.07 1.77
CA ARG A 19 2.94 7.99 2.42
C ARG A 19 1.88 8.78 1.64
N ASN A 20 2.22 10.00 1.24
CA ASN A 20 1.28 10.84 0.51
C ASN A 20 0.91 10.21 -0.84
N ARG A 21 1.87 9.58 -1.49
CA ARG A 21 1.62 8.92 -2.77
C ARG A 21 0.70 7.73 -2.60
N ILE A 22 0.90 6.94 -1.56
CA ILE A 22 0.02 5.80 -1.27
C ILE A 22 -1.41 6.30 -1.02
N GLU A 23 -1.55 7.32 -0.19
CA GLU A 23 -2.86 7.84 0.16
C GLU A 23 -3.60 8.38 -1.06
N ALA A 24 -2.88 9.06 -1.95
CA ALA A 24 -3.48 9.57 -3.17
C ALA A 24 -3.96 8.45 -4.08
N GLU A 25 -3.13 7.40 -4.24
CA GLU A 25 -3.51 6.28 -5.09
C GLU A 25 -4.67 5.50 -4.51
N LEU A 26 -4.68 5.29 -3.20
CA LEU A 26 -5.77 4.57 -2.56
C LEU A 26 -7.08 5.37 -2.65
N SER A 27 -6.99 6.70 -2.53
CA SER A 27 -8.16 7.54 -2.69
C SER A 27 -8.71 7.51 -4.10
N ALA A 28 -7.83 7.36 -5.10
CA ALA A 28 -8.25 7.28 -6.49
C ALA A 28 -9.09 6.03 -6.77
N LEU A 29 -9.08 5.06 -5.88
CA LEU A 29 -9.88 3.84 -6.02
C LEU A 29 -11.30 4.00 -5.51
N ASN A 30 -11.67 5.15 -4.96
CA ASN A 30 -13.00 5.30 -4.34
C ASN A 30 -14.16 5.00 -5.27
N ASP A 31 -14.10 5.48 -6.51
CA ASP A 31 -15.17 5.23 -7.48
C ASP A 31 -15.24 3.75 -7.85
N PHE A 32 -14.09 3.15 -8.05
CA PHE A 32 -14.00 1.73 -8.34
C PHE A 32 -14.60 0.93 -7.19
N GLU A 33 -14.26 1.29 -5.97
CA GLU A 33 -14.74 0.61 -4.77
C GLU A 33 -16.26 0.67 -4.66
N ARG A 34 -16.86 1.82 -4.99
CA ARG A 34 -18.31 1.97 -4.89
C ARG A 34 -19.07 1.02 -5.83
N ALA A 35 -18.43 0.63 -6.92
CA ALA A 35 -19.06 -0.27 -7.88
C ALA A 35 -18.94 -1.75 -7.52
N LEU A 36 -18.19 -2.06 -6.47
CA LEU A 36 -17.94 -3.45 -6.09
C LEU A 36 -19.08 -4.03 -5.25
N SER A 37 -19.18 -5.35 -5.23
CA SER A 37 -20.08 -6.04 -4.31
C SER A 37 -19.60 -5.84 -2.88
N THR A 38 -20.47 -6.15 -1.90
CA THR A 38 -20.13 -6.03 -0.50
C THR A 38 -18.92 -6.89 -0.15
N ALA A 39 -18.87 -8.12 -0.65
CA ALA A 39 -17.76 -9.02 -0.39
C ALA A 39 -16.44 -8.46 -0.95
N ASP A 40 -16.51 -7.91 -2.18
CA ASP A 40 -15.31 -7.33 -2.81
C ASP A 40 -14.87 -6.07 -2.08
N LYS A 41 -15.80 -5.29 -1.55
CA LYS A 41 -15.44 -4.10 -0.76
C LYS A 41 -14.67 -4.50 0.49
N HIS A 42 -15.09 -5.57 1.15
CA HIS A 42 -14.37 -6.07 2.32
C HIS A 42 -12.97 -6.53 1.95
N ALA A 43 -12.86 -7.26 0.83
CA ALA A 43 -11.56 -7.75 0.36
C ALA A 43 -10.62 -6.58 0.05
N LEU A 44 -11.15 -5.57 -0.65
CA LEU A 44 -10.34 -4.40 -1.01
C LEU A 44 -9.90 -3.64 0.23
N ALA A 45 -10.79 -3.50 1.22
CA ALA A 45 -10.43 -2.83 2.47
C ALA A 45 -9.27 -3.54 3.16
N SER A 46 -9.27 -4.87 3.16
CA SER A 46 -8.17 -5.65 3.74
C SER A 46 -6.87 -5.42 2.98
N LEU A 47 -6.94 -5.35 1.65
CA LEU A 47 -5.76 -5.12 0.83
C LEU A 47 -5.21 -3.72 1.03
N LYS A 48 -6.09 -2.71 1.14
CA LYS A 48 -5.66 -1.34 1.44
C LYS A 48 -4.94 -1.29 2.78
N ASN A 49 -5.50 -1.98 3.78
CA ASN A 49 -4.90 -2.04 5.10
C ASN A 49 -3.51 -2.69 5.04
N GLY A 50 -3.38 -3.72 4.20
CA GLY A 50 -2.08 -4.38 3.99
C GLY A 50 -1.04 -3.44 3.44
N VAL A 51 -1.43 -2.55 2.52
CA VAL A 51 -0.54 -1.54 1.98
C VAL A 51 -0.08 -0.58 3.09
N MET A 52 -1.03 -0.12 3.90
CA MET A 52 -0.71 0.82 4.98
C MET A 52 0.18 0.19 6.04
N THR A 53 -0.07 -1.08 6.36
CA THR A 53 0.72 -1.81 7.34
C THR A 53 2.17 -1.97 6.89
N ARG A 54 2.38 -2.14 5.58
CA ARG A 54 3.71 -2.39 5.02
C ARG A 54 4.33 -1.15 4.38
N ARG A 55 3.83 0.04 4.72
CA ARG A 55 4.29 1.26 4.05
C ARG A 55 5.77 1.54 4.26
N THR A 56 6.32 1.18 5.42
CA THR A 56 7.74 1.39 5.67
C THR A 56 8.59 0.55 4.70
N ALA A 57 8.23 -0.72 4.56
CA ALA A 57 8.93 -1.60 3.62
C ALA A 57 8.76 -1.11 2.19
N GLY A 58 7.55 -0.66 1.84
CA GLY A 58 7.29 -0.14 0.50
C GLY A 58 8.14 1.06 0.17
N GLY A 59 8.38 1.92 1.17
CA GLY A 59 9.21 3.10 0.98
C GLY A 59 10.68 2.79 0.75
N MET A 60 11.11 1.58 1.10
CA MET A 60 12.50 1.15 0.87
C MET A 60 12.72 0.63 -0.55
N MET A 61 11.65 0.51 -1.32
CA MET A 61 11.74 0.01 -2.68
C MET A 61 12.00 1.18 -3.64
N PRO A 62 13.10 1.15 -4.43
CA PRO A 62 13.41 2.23 -5.36
C PRO A 62 12.53 2.15 -6.59
N ALA A 63 11.31 2.64 -6.49
CA ALA A 63 10.35 2.60 -7.59
C ALA A 63 9.76 3.97 -7.82
N HIS A 64 9.67 4.36 -9.10
CA HIS A 64 9.03 5.60 -9.48
C HIS A 64 7.51 5.44 -9.44
N ASP A 65 7.04 4.24 -9.73
CA ASP A 65 5.62 3.92 -9.75
C ASP A 65 5.22 3.36 -8.39
N SER A 66 4.36 4.07 -7.68
CA SER A 66 3.93 3.66 -6.35
C SER A 66 3.13 2.35 -6.37
N TRP A 67 2.53 2.01 -7.51
CA TRP A 67 1.73 0.79 -7.59
C TRP A 67 2.55 -0.49 -7.48
N LYS A 68 3.82 -0.46 -7.89
CA LYS A 68 4.66 -1.65 -7.78
C LYS A 68 4.78 -2.13 -6.32
N PRO A 69 5.24 -1.29 -5.39
CA PRO A 69 5.29 -1.73 -3.99
C PRO A 69 3.90 -1.91 -3.37
N MET A 70 2.88 -1.19 -3.85
CA MET A 70 1.52 -1.37 -3.36
C MET A 70 0.98 -2.74 -3.73
N LEU A 71 1.15 -3.15 -4.99
CA LEU A 71 0.68 -4.46 -5.44
C LEU A 71 1.43 -5.57 -4.73
N LEU A 72 2.73 -5.40 -4.51
CA LEU A 72 3.51 -6.40 -3.78
C LEU A 72 3.00 -6.53 -2.34
N SER A 73 2.67 -5.40 -1.70
CA SER A 73 2.10 -5.43 -0.36
C SER A 73 0.75 -6.14 -0.33
N MET A 74 -0.07 -5.91 -1.35
CA MET A 74 -1.36 -6.58 -1.46
C MET A 74 -1.20 -8.08 -1.63
N LEU A 75 -0.23 -8.50 -2.44
CA LEU A 75 0.05 -9.93 -2.64
C LEU A 75 0.55 -10.56 -1.34
N LEU A 76 1.40 -9.85 -0.59
CA LEU A 76 1.87 -10.34 0.69
C LEU A 76 0.71 -10.51 1.68
N GLU A 77 -0.23 -9.58 1.65
CA GLU A 77 -1.40 -9.68 2.51
C GLU A 77 -2.22 -10.92 2.14
N CYS A 78 -2.43 -11.16 0.85
CA CYS A 78 -3.17 -12.33 0.39
C CYS A 78 -2.48 -13.62 0.82
N TYR A 79 -1.18 -13.71 0.60
CA TYR A 79 -0.42 -14.91 0.94
C TYR A 79 -0.42 -15.14 2.45
N SER A 80 -0.30 -14.07 3.22
CA SER A 80 -0.29 -14.15 4.66
C SER A 80 -1.61 -14.75 5.18
N ARG A 81 -2.74 -14.35 4.57
CA ARG A 81 -4.04 -14.88 4.97
C ARG A 81 -4.22 -16.33 4.57
N ILE A 82 -3.69 -16.70 3.40
CA ILE A 82 -3.71 -18.10 2.97
C ILE A 82 -2.91 -18.95 3.94
N ASP A 83 -1.72 -18.48 4.30
CA ASP A 83 -0.83 -19.18 5.23
C ASP A 83 -1.52 -19.36 6.59
N GLU A 84 -2.21 -18.33 7.05
CA GLU A 84 -2.94 -18.36 8.31
C GLU A 84 -4.06 -19.39 8.27
N LEU A 85 -4.80 -19.43 7.15
CA LEU A 85 -5.87 -20.41 6.96
C LEU A 85 -5.33 -21.83 6.94
N GLU A 86 -4.20 -22.04 6.28
CA GLU A 86 -3.58 -23.36 6.23
C GLU A 86 -3.20 -23.84 7.62
N ARG A 87 -2.63 -22.95 8.43
CA ARG A 87 -2.28 -23.31 9.81
C ARG A 87 -3.51 -23.63 10.64
N THR A 88 -4.60 -22.90 10.42
CA THR A 88 -5.85 -23.16 11.14
C THR A 88 -6.41 -24.53 10.75
N ILE A 89 -6.36 -24.87 9.49
CA ILE A 89 -6.83 -26.18 9.01
C ILE A 89 -5.96 -27.29 9.61
N ASP A 90 -4.65 -27.12 9.62
CA ASP A 90 -3.74 -28.13 10.18
C ASP A 90 -4.01 -28.35 11.67
N ASN A 91 -4.36 -27.29 12.39
CA ASN A 91 -4.66 -27.40 13.82
C ASN A 91 -5.98 -28.14 14.08
N ILE A 92 -6.93 -28.06 13.14
CA ILE A 92 -8.21 -28.73 13.28
C ILE A 92 -8.11 -30.22 12.96
N ILE A 93 -7.25 -30.55 12.00
CA ILE A 93 -7.05 -31.94 11.58
C ILE A 93 -6.03 -32.62 12.50
#